data_939ce2bd07127dcb9d11133c1d4537ff
#
_entry.id   939ce2bd07127dcb9d11133c1d4537ff
#
_cell.length_a   1.000
_cell.length_b   1.000
_cell.length_c   1.000
_cell.angle_alpha   90.00
_cell.angle_beta   90.00
_cell.angle_gamma   90.00
#
_symmetry.space_group_name_H-M   'P 1'
#
loop_
_entity.id
_entity.type
_entity.pdbx_description
1 polymer ?
#
loop_
_entity_poly.entity_id
_entity_poly.type
_entity_poly.pdbx_seq_one_letter_code
_entity_poly.pdbx_strand_id
1 'polypeptide(L)'
;VDALVERLEELDIRTIAPGHGPAIEASWRSLLNDYRRWGEGQQTASLTVALLFASAYGNTAAIADALARGVSRTGIRVSSLNCEFTPADELVSTIQQADAVLIGSPTLGGHAPTPIVSALGTLLAEGDRSKPVGVFGSFGWSGEAVDLLETKLRDGGFSFGFEPIRVKFSPDAARVKELEETGTRFARQLLQSQKRAQRRSAGGLSESRSDPAVLALGRVIGSLCVLTTRKADLSGAMVASWVSQASFNPPGITVAVAKDRAVEALLHK
;
A
#
# COMPACT_ATOMS: atom_id res chain seq x y z
N VAL A 1 -4.02 18.39 -13.42
CA VAL A 1 -4.10 18.12 -14.88
C VAL A 1 -5.40 18.70 -15.43
N ASP A 2 -6.56 18.37 -14.83
CA ASP A 2 -7.89 18.74 -15.35
C ASP A 2 -8.07 20.25 -15.52
N ALA A 3 -7.77 21.05 -14.49
CA ALA A 3 -7.84 22.52 -14.58
C ALA A 3 -6.92 23.12 -15.66
N LEU A 4 -5.79 22.46 -15.96
CA LEU A 4 -4.91 22.90 -17.05
C LEU A 4 -5.52 22.53 -18.42
N VAL A 5 -6.08 21.33 -18.54
CA VAL A 5 -6.73 20.87 -19.78
C VAL A 5 -7.93 21.76 -20.10
N GLU A 6 -8.78 22.08 -19.10
CA GLU A 6 -9.90 23.02 -19.25
C GLU A 6 -9.45 24.38 -19.74
N ARG A 7 -8.41 24.96 -19.12
CA ARG A 7 -7.87 26.25 -19.58
C ARG A 7 -7.29 26.21 -20.98
N LEU A 8 -6.69 25.10 -21.40
CA LEU A 8 -6.15 24.94 -22.75
C LEU A 8 -7.26 24.79 -23.79
N GLU A 9 -8.41 24.21 -23.44
CA GLU A 9 -9.56 24.08 -24.34
C GLU A 9 -10.25 25.44 -24.64
N GLU A 10 -10.17 26.38 -23.70
CA GLU A 10 -10.70 27.74 -23.88
C GLU A 10 -9.86 28.59 -24.85
N LEU A 11 -8.65 28.15 -25.20
CA LEU A 11 -7.74 28.88 -26.08
C LEU A 11 -7.91 28.44 -27.54
N ASP A 12 -7.79 29.39 -28.46
CA ASP A 12 -7.73 29.13 -29.92
C ASP A 12 -6.30 28.65 -30.28
N ILE A 13 -6.01 27.39 -29.94
CA ILE A 13 -4.70 26.78 -30.17
C ILE A 13 -4.63 26.24 -31.59
N ARG A 14 -3.63 26.67 -32.35
CA ARG A 14 -3.32 26.14 -33.70
C ARG A 14 -2.16 25.14 -33.62
N THR A 15 -1.17 25.41 -32.77
CA THR A 15 0.04 24.61 -32.65
C THR A 15 0.46 24.55 -31.20
N ILE A 16 0.85 23.38 -30.71
CA ILE A 16 1.55 23.20 -29.44
C ILE A 16 3.02 22.94 -29.74
N ALA A 17 3.89 23.79 -29.23
CA ALA A 17 5.34 23.59 -29.25
C ALA A 17 5.79 23.04 -27.88
N PRO A 18 5.96 21.73 -27.72
CA PRO A 18 6.43 21.15 -26.46
C PRO A 18 7.88 21.51 -26.23
N GLY A 19 8.30 21.56 -24.96
CA GLY A 19 9.71 21.78 -24.58
C GLY A 19 10.64 20.71 -25.14
N HIS A 20 10.11 19.51 -25.41
CA HIS A 20 10.80 18.40 -26.05
C HIS A 20 9.87 17.68 -27.02
N GLY A 21 10.37 17.39 -28.22
CA GLY A 21 9.61 16.70 -29.28
C GLY A 21 9.13 17.61 -30.39
N PRO A 22 8.47 17.07 -31.43
CA PRO A 22 7.98 17.83 -32.56
C PRO A 22 6.80 18.71 -32.18
N ALA A 23 6.58 19.79 -32.96
CA ALA A 23 5.37 20.60 -32.87
C ALA A 23 4.12 19.76 -33.21
N ILE A 24 3.03 20.01 -32.48
CA ILE A 24 1.77 19.28 -32.60
C ILE A 24 0.72 20.25 -33.18
N GLU A 25 0.25 20.00 -34.39
CA GLU A 25 -0.70 20.88 -35.07
C GLU A 25 -2.12 20.30 -35.11
N ALA A 26 -2.30 19.13 -35.69
CA ALA A 26 -3.63 18.56 -35.92
C ALA A 26 -4.13 17.69 -34.77
N SER A 27 -3.24 17.06 -34.01
CA SER A 27 -3.58 16.03 -32.99
C SER A 27 -3.65 16.56 -31.54
N TRP A 28 -3.54 17.89 -31.34
CA TRP A 28 -3.48 18.44 -29.99
C TRP A 28 -4.76 18.18 -29.16
N ARG A 29 -5.95 18.21 -29.81
CA ARG A 29 -7.21 17.89 -29.15
C ARG A 29 -7.29 16.43 -28.70
N SER A 30 -6.78 15.52 -29.54
CA SER A 30 -6.67 14.10 -29.16
C SER A 30 -5.73 13.92 -27.94
N LEU A 31 -4.62 14.65 -27.95
CA LEU A 31 -3.67 14.64 -26.83
C LEU A 31 -4.32 15.16 -25.54
N LEU A 32 -5.08 16.26 -25.58
CA LEU A 32 -5.80 16.77 -24.41
C LEU A 32 -6.85 15.76 -23.89
N ASN A 33 -7.56 15.09 -24.79
CA ASN A 33 -8.49 14.03 -24.42
C ASN A 33 -7.78 12.82 -23.77
N ASP A 34 -6.57 12.50 -24.24
CA ASP A 34 -5.74 11.46 -23.59
C ASP A 34 -5.31 11.87 -22.18
N TYR A 35 -4.89 13.13 -22.00
CA TYR A 35 -4.58 13.67 -20.67
C TYR A 35 -5.78 13.64 -19.73
N ARG A 36 -6.98 14.01 -20.22
CA ARG A 36 -8.23 13.92 -19.44
C ARG A 36 -8.52 12.49 -19.02
N ARG A 37 -8.51 11.55 -19.97
CA ARG A 37 -8.76 10.14 -19.72
C ARG A 37 -7.75 9.53 -18.73
N TRP A 38 -6.47 9.92 -18.81
CA TRP A 38 -5.46 9.50 -17.85
C TRP A 38 -5.71 10.11 -16.46
N GLY A 39 -6.16 11.36 -16.37
CA GLY A 39 -6.55 12.02 -15.13
C GLY A 39 -7.74 11.32 -14.47
N GLU A 40 -8.81 11.06 -15.22
CA GLU A 40 -10.00 10.35 -14.74
C GLU A 40 -9.66 8.93 -14.21
N GLY A 41 -8.84 8.20 -14.96
CA GLY A 41 -8.37 6.88 -14.54
C GLY A 41 -7.59 6.89 -13.22
N GLN A 42 -6.89 7.98 -12.92
CA GLN A 42 -6.20 8.16 -11.64
C GLN A 42 -7.13 8.61 -10.51
N GLN A 43 -8.15 9.41 -10.79
CA GLN A 43 -9.12 9.87 -9.78
C GLN A 43 -9.99 8.72 -9.24
N THR A 44 -10.31 7.74 -10.08
CA THR A 44 -11.10 6.55 -9.70
C THR A 44 -10.28 5.41 -9.09
N ALA A 45 -8.95 5.55 -9.01
CA ALA A 45 -8.09 4.54 -8.44
C ALA A 45 -8.37 4.34 -6.94
N SER A 46 -8.60 3.10 -6.55
CA SER A 46 -8.86 2.72 -5.15
C SER A 46 -7.62 2.65 -4.29
N LEU A 47 -6.43 2.64 -4.89
CA LEU A 47 -5.12 2.60 -4.23
C LEU A 47 -4.20 3.68 -4.77
N THR A 48 -3.32 4.17 -3.91
CA THR A 48 -2.31 5.19 -4.25
C THR A 48 -0.93 4.72 -3.79
N VAL A 49 0.08 4.87 -4.66
CA VAL A 49 1.49 4.68 -4.33
C VAL A 49 2.16 6.05 -4.31
N ALA A 50 2.76 6.42 -3.17
CA ALA A 50 3.66 7.56 -3.09
C ALA A 50 5.03 7.15 -3.64
N LEU A 51 5.58 7.94 -4.56
CA LEU A 51 6.89 7.73 -5.13
C LEU A 51 7.75 8.96 -4.84
N LEU A 52 8.67 8.84 -3.89
CA LEU A 52 9.51 9.89 -3.35
C LEU A 52 10.93 9.75 -3.93
N PHE A 53 11.47 10.78 -4.51
CA PHE A 53 12.84 10.72 -5.06
C PHE A 53 13.55 12.06 -5.08
N ALA A 54 14.88 12.02 -5.22
CA ALA A 54 15.69 13.13 -5.65
C ALA A 54 16.56 12.67 -6.83
N SER A 55 17.00 13.59 -7.68
CA SER A 55 17.75 13.22 -8.88
C SER A 55 18.67 14.33 -9.38
N ALA A 56 19.95 14.23 -9.06
CA ALA A 56 20.93 15.25 -9.45
C ALA A 56 21.22 15.31 -10.97
N TYR A 57 21.20 14.15 -11.65
CA TYR A 57 21.57 14.01 -13.07
C TYR A 57 20.50 13.33 -13.92
N GLY A 58 19.27 13.25 -13.44
CA GLY A 58 18.18 12.58 -14.16
C GLY A 58 18.14 11.03 -14.02
N ASN A 59 19.21 10.39 -13.54
CA ASN A 59 19.30 8.93 -13.49
C ASN A 59 18.27 8.32 -12.53
N THR A 60 18.15 8.82 -11.31
CA THR A 60 17.15 8.36 -10.34
C THR A 60 15.74 8.69 -10.82
N ALA A 61 15.53 9.84 -11.46
CA ALA A 61 14.24 10.20 -12.05
C ALA A 61 13.83 9.20 -13.15
N ALA A 62 14.75 8.77 -14.00
CA ALA A 62 14.46 7.76 -15.04
C ALA A 62 14.03 6.40 -14.43
N ILE A 63 14.62 6.01 -13.29
CA ILE A 63 14.21 4.81 -12.55
C ILE A 63 12.80 5.02 -11.95
N ALA A 64 12.59 6.17 -11.31
CA ALA A 64 11.31 6.56 -10.73
C ALA A 64 10.18 6.53 -11.77
N ASP A 65 10.40 7.11 -12.94
CA ASP A 65 9.44 7.14 -14.06
C ASP A 65 9.13 5.74 -14.59
N ALA A 66 10.13 4.87 -14.71
CA ALA A 66 9.92 3.50 -15.14
C ALA A 66 9.06 2.70 -14.15
N LEU A 67 9.36 2.80 -12.85
CA LEU A 67 8.56 2.19 -11.79
C LEU A 67 7.13 2.75 -11.78
N ALA A 68 6.98 4.08 -11.89
CA ALA A 68 5.68 4.75 -11.94
C ALA A 68 4.83 4.26 -13.12
N ARG A 69 5.40 4.15 -14.33
CA ARG A 69 4.71 3.59 -15.50
C ARG A 69 4.24 2.17 -15.25
N GLY A 70 5.11 1.33 -14.64
CA GLY A 70 4.76 -0.04 -14.30
C GLY A 70 3.59 -0.14 -13.32
N VAL A 71 3.58 0.70 -12.29
CA VAL A 71 2.49 0.78 -11.30
C VAL A 71 1.20 1.28 -11.96
N SER A 72 1.27 2.39 -12.69
CA SER A 72 0.10 3.05 -13.30
C SER A 72 -0.62 2.16 -14.34
N ARG A 73 0.10 1.26 -15.03
CA ARG A 73 -0.50 0.27 -15.95
C ARG A 73 -1.53 -0.65 -15.29
N THR A 74 -1.51 -0.77 -13.97
CA THR A 74 -2.47 -1.60 -13.22
C THR A 74 -3.70 -0.83 -12.72
N GLY A 75 -3.79 0.47 -13.00
CA GLY A 75 -4.87 1.34 -12.53
C GLY A 75 -4.66 1.88 -11.11
N ILE A 76 -3.49 1.68 -10.51
CA ILE A 76 -3.11 2.31 -9.23
C ILE A 76 -2.63 3.74 -9.50
N ARG A 77 -3.06 4.68 -8.66
CA ARG A 77 -2.57 6.06 -8.70
C ARG A 77 -1.12 6.12 -8.22
N VAL A 78 -0.30 6.90 -8.91
CA VAL A 78 1.05 7.23 -8.45
C VAL A 78 1.13 8.71 -8.14
N SER A 79 1.46 9.05 -6.90
CA SER A 79 1.81 10.40 -6.47
C SER A 79 3.33 10.52 -6.45
N SER A 80 3.90 11.10 -7.50
CA SER A 80 5.36 11.20 -7.67
C SER A 80 5.85 12.56 -7.20
N LEU A 81 6.72 12.58 -6.20
CA LEU A 81 7.25 13.78 -5.57
C LEU A 81 8.79 13.83 -5.70
N ASN A 82 9.29 14.90 -6.31
CA ASN A 82 10.71 15.23 -6.22
C ASN A 82 10.97 15.97 -4.90
N CYS A 83 11.61 15.29 -3.96
CA CYS A 83 11.86 15.79 -2.61
C CYS A 83 12.74 17.04 -2.56
N GLU A 84 13.42 17.38 -3.66
CA GLU A 84 14.23 18.62 -3.76
C GLU A 84 13.35 19.88 -3.80
N PHE A 85 12.09 19.74 -4.26
CA PHE A 85 11.19 20.87 -4.50
C PHE A 85 9.86 20.73 -3.76
N THR A 86 9.61 19.60 -3.12
CA THR A 86 8.34 19.30 -2.43
C THR A 86 8.32 19.92 -1.04
N PRO A 87 7.29 20.71 -0.68
CA PRO A 87 7.09 21.20 0.68
C PRO A 87 6.89 20.05 1.69
N ALA A 88 7.30 20.27 2.95
CA ALA A 88 7.27 19.25 3.97
C ALA A 88 5.84 18.77 4.31
N ASP A 89 4.86 19.64 4.30
CA ASP A 89 3.45 19.36 4.54
C ASP A 89 2.84 18.50 3.43
N GLU A 90 3.20 18.74 2.17
CA GLU A 90 2.80 17.92 1.03
C GLU A 90 3.44 16.51 1.12
N LEU A 91 4.69 16.43 1.54
CA LEU A 91 5.38 15.16 1.73
C LEU A 91 4.69 14.32 2.82
N VAL A 92 4.38 14.92 3.98
CA VAL A 92 3.65 14.27 5.08
C VAL A 92 2.28 13.78 4.60
N SER A 93 1.47 14.65 3.99
CA SER A 93 0.13 14.30 3.53
C SER A 93 0.14 13.18 2.50
N THR A 94 1.10 13.20 1.58
CA THR A 94 1.26 12.16 0.55
C THR A 94 1.63 10.80 1.15
N ILE A 95 2.56 10.77 2.14
CA ILE A 95 2.95 9.54 2.84
C ILE A 95 1.76 8.94 3.61
N GLN A 96 1.01 9.78 4.33
CA GLN A 96 -0.13 9.33 5.14
C GLN A 96 -1.27 8.76 4.28
N GLN A 97 -1.54 9.37 3.12
CA GLN A 97 -2.61 8.96 2.22
C GLN A 97 -2.25 7.77 1.33
N ALA A 98 -0.97 7.47 1.15
CA ALA A 98 -0.54 6.38 0.29
C ALA A 98 -0.80 5.01 0.90
N ASP A 99 -1.08 4.02 0.06
CA ASP A 99 -1.21 2.59 0.42
C ASP A 99 0.12 1.85 0.34
N ALA A 100 1.12 2.46 -0.30
CA ALA A 100 2.50 1.99 -0.34
C ALA A 100 3.43 3.16 -0.67
N VAL A 101 4.70 3.06 -0.29
CA VAL A 101 5.69 4.10 -0.55
C VAL A 101 6.91 3.53 -1.27
N LEU A 102 7.28 4.15 -2.38
CA LEU A 102 8.55 3.93 -3.05
C LEU A 102 9.47 5.11 -2.76
N ILE A 103 10.69 4.86 -2.33
CA ILE A 103 11.67 5.92 -2.05
C ILE A 103 12.97 5.67 -2.82
N GLY A 104 13.44 6.69 -3.53
CA GLY A 104 14.60 6.62 -4.41
C GLY A 104 15.65 7.69 -4.17
N SER A 105 16.92 7.30 -4.24
CA SER A 105 18.06 8.19 -4.00
C SER A 105 19.16 8.02 -5.04
N PRO A 106 19.79 9.10 -5.50
CA PRO A 106 21.14 9.01 -6.03
C PRO A 106 22.12 8.79 -4.89
N THR A 107 23.27 8.17 -5.18
CA THR A 107 24.42 8.16 -4.25
C THR A 107 25.39 9.25 -4.66
N LEU A 108 25.54 10.26 -3.81
CA LEU A 108 26.40 11.42 -4.02
C LEU A 108 27.49 11.46 -2.93
N GLY A 109 28.75 11.27 -3.31
CA GLY A 109 29.86 11.22 -2.35
C GLY A 109 29.69 10.16 -1.26
N GLY A 110 29.10 9.00 -1.58
CA GLY A 110 28.83 7.92 -0.62
C GLY A 110 27.57 8.12 0.24
N HIS A 111 26.75 9.15 -0.03
CA HIS A 111 25.60 9.51 0.82
C HIS A 111 24.32 9.72 0.02
N ALA A 112 23.18 9.58 0.69
CA ALA A 112 21.90 10.08 0.21
C ALA A 112 21.85 11.61 0.39
N PRO A 113 21.33 12.39 -0.58
CA PRO A 113 21.20 13.84 -0.43
C PRO A 113 20.20 14.19 0.66
N THR A 114 20.39 15.38 1.29
CA THR A 114 19.58 15.85 2.41
C THR A 114 18.07 15.77 2.17
N PRO A 115 17.49 16.10 1.00
CA PRO A 115 16.05 15.96 0.76
C PRO A 115 15.55 14.52 0.95
N ILE A 116 16.35 13.52 0.56
CA ILE A 116 16.00 12.10 0.75
C ILE A 116 16.14 11.67 2.20
N VAL A 117 17.17 12.15 2.91
CA VAL A 117 17.32 11.88 4.36
C VAL A 117 16.15 12.46 5.13
N SER A 118 15.69 13.67 4.78
CA SER A 118 14.51 14.29 5.37
C SER A 118 13.24 13.50 5.05
N ALA A 119 13.05 13.10 3.80
CA ALA A 119 11.91 12.26 3.37
C ALA A 119 11.90 10.90 4.08
N LEU A 120 13.06 10.27 4.27
CA LEU A 120 13.21 9.04 5.06
C LEU A 120 12.80 9.28 6.52
N GLY A 121 13.24 10.39 7.15
CA GLY A 121 12.86 10.76 8.50
C GLY A 121 11.33 10.93 8.63
N THR A 122 10.71 11.62 7.68
CA THR A 122 9.26 11.77 7.62
C THR A 122 8.55 10.42 7.45
N LEU A 123 9.03 9.56 6.56
CA LEU A 123 8.46 8.22 6.35
C LEU A 123 8.58 7.35 7.61
N LEU A 124 9.71 7.44 8.33
CA LEU A 124 9.91 6.75 9.60
C LEU A 124 9.03 7.29 10.73
N ALA A 125 8.68 8.57 10.73
CA ALA A 125 7.82 9.19 11.73
C ALA A 125 6.33 8.95 11.44
N GLU A 126 5.90 9.22 10.22
CA GLU A 126 4.49 9.33 9.82
C GLU A 126 3.97 8.11 9.04
N GLY A 127 4.88 7.26 8.53
CA GLY A 127 4.51 6.12 7.68
C GLY A 127 3.86 4.98 8.46
N ASP A 128 2.81 4.40 7.90
CA ASP A 128 2.16 3.20 8.42
C ASP A 128 3.00 1.95 8.09
N ARG A 129 3.48 1.23 9.12
CA ARG A 129 4.33 0.03 8.99
C ARG A 129 3.61 -1.16 8.37
N SER A 130 2.30 -1.16 8.36
CA SER A 130 1.51 -2.21 7.69
C SER A 130 1.54 -2.10 6.17
N LYS A 131 1.92 -0.93 5.64
CA LYS A 131 2.01 -0.64 4.21
C LYS A 131 3.39 -1.01 3.67
N PRO A 132 3.49 -1.68 2.51
CA PRO A 132 4.77 -2.07 1.96
C PRO A 132 5.54 -0.88 1.39
N VAL A 133 6.87 -0.99 1.48
CA VAL A 133 7.79 -0.01 0.89
C VAL A 133 8.65 -0.63 -0.20
N GLY A 134 9.18 0.20 -1.09
CA GLY A 134 10.20 -0.18 -2.06
C GLY A 134 11.32 0.84 -2.08
N VAL A 135 12.56 0.38 -2.24
CA VAL A 135 13.75 1.23 -2.30
C VAL A 135 14.41 1.07 -3.65
N PHE A 136 14.83 2.18 -4.22
CA PHE A 136 15.60 2.19 -5.45
C PHE A 136 16.64 3.31 -5.47
N GLY A 137 17.62 3.22 -6.34
CA GLY A 137 18.58 4.30 -6.48
C GLY A 137 19.56 4.12 -7.63
N SER A 138 20.19 5.25 -7.98
CA SER A 138 21.27 5.30 -8.95
C SER A 138 22.61 5.59 -8.27
N PHE A 139 23.68 5.06 -8.83
CA PHE A 139 25.02 5.26 -8.33
C PHE A 139 26.07 5.27 -9.47
N GLY A 140 27.22 5.85 -9.24
CA GLY A 140 28.35 5.77 -10.15
C GLY A 140 29.40 4.74 -9.73
N TRP A 141 29.80 4.79 -8.46
CA TRP A 141 30.85 3.95 -7.88
C TRP A 141 30.31 2.90 -6.92
N SER A 142 29.45 3.31 -6.02
CA SER A 142 28.95 2.54 -4.88
C SER A 142 27.52 2.98 -4.55
N GLY A 143 26.73 2.12 -3.91
CA GLY A 143 25.29 2.28 -3.73
C GLY A 143 24.84 2.55 -2.29
N GLU A 144 25.67 3.17 -1.46
CA GLU A 144 25.46 3.36 -0.01
C GLU A 144 24.16 4.08 0.33
N ALA A 145 23.68 4.96 -0.54
CA ALA A 145 22.38 5.62 -0.31
C ALA A 145 21.24 4.62 -0.28
N VAL A 146 21.26 3.61 -1.14
CA VAL A 146 20.26 2.54 -1.14
C VAL A 146 20.39 1.66 0.10
N ASP A 147 21.62 1.35 0.51
CA ASP A 147 21.89 0.57 1.72
C ASP A 147 21.41 1.29 2.98
N LEU A 148 21.61 2.61 3.05
CA LEU A 148 21.09 3.45 4.14
C LEU A 148 19.56 3.38 4.21
N LEU A 149 18.88 3.60 3.08
CA LEU A 149 17.42 3.58 3.01
C LEU A 149 16.87 2.19 3.40
N GLU A 150 17.47 1.13 2.84
CA GLU A 150 17.09 -0.25 3.15
C GLU A 150 17.24 -0.55 4.64
N THR A 151 18.40 -0.29 5.21
CA THR A 151 18.70 -0.57 6.63
C THR A 151 17.73 0.19 7.55
N LYS A 152 17.57 1.50 7.34
CA LYS A 152 16.70 2.31 8.18
C LYS A 152 15.23 1.93 8.11
N LEU A 153 14.73 1.55 6.93
CA LEU A 153 13.35 1.09 6.78
C LEU A 153 13.13 -0.31 7.38
N ARG A 154 14.11 -1.22 7.27
CA ARG A 154 14.07 -2.52 7.97
C ARG A 154 14.08 -2.35 9.49
N ASP A 155 14.99 -1.54 10.01
CA ASP A 155 15.05 -1.20 11.44
C ASP A 155 13.76 -0.52 11.92
N GLY A 156 13.13 0.29 11.07
CA GLY A 156 11.84 0.93 11.31
C GLY A 156 10.62 -0.01 11.24
N GLY A 157 10.82 -1.30 10.92
CA GLY A 157 9.76 -2.32 10.88
C GLY A 157 8.92 -2.33 9.60
N PHE A 158 9.38 -1.70 8.52
CA PHE A 158 8.69 -1.73 7.24
C PHE A 158 8.93 -3.04 6.47
N SER A 159 7.91 -3.51 5.78
CA SER A 159 7.99 -4.66 4.87
C SER A 159 8.29 -4.21 3.45
N PHE A 160 9.18 -4.92 2.75
CA PHE A 160 9.56 -4.57 1.38
C PHE A 160 8.69 -5.32 0.37
N GLY A 161 8.18 -4.59 -0.62
CA GLY A 161 7.39 -5.17 -1.70
C GLY A 161 8.23 -5.74 -2.86
N PHE A 162 9.52 -5.39 -2.91
CA PHE A 162 10.52 -5.96 -3.81
C PHE A 162 11.93 -5.71 -3.24
N GLU A 163 12.92 -6.45 -3.75
CA GLU A 163 14.32 -6.27 -3.35
C GLU A 163 14.84 -4.90 -3.77
N PRO A 164 15.63 -4.21 -2.92
CA PRO A 164 16.17 -2.89 -3.22
C PRO A 164 16.90 -2.83 -4.55
N ILE A 165 16.49 -1.88 -5.39
CA ILE A 165 16.98 -1.73 -6.75
C ILE A 165 18.18 -0.79 -6.79
N ARG A 166 19.29 -1.25 -7.38
CA ARG A 166 20.51 -0.48 -7.59
C ARG A 166 20.80 -0.43 -9.09
N VAL A 167 20.91 0.77 -9.64
CA VAL A 167 21.24 0.99 -11.05
C VAL A 167 22.50 1.82 -11.17
N LYS A 168 23.49 1.29 -11.89
CA LYS A 168 24.71 2.02 -12.16
C LYS A 168 24.47 3.00 -13.30
N PHE A 169 24.66 4.30 -13.02
CA PHE A 169 24.35 5.41 -13.93
C PHE A 169 22.88 5.44 -14.38
N SER A 170 22.64 5.63 -15.68
CA SER A 170 21.32 5.66 -16.28
C SER A 170 20.86 4.25 -16.67
N PRO A 171 19.58 3.90 -16.46
CA PRO A 171 19.06 2.63 -16.95
C PRO A 171 19.04 2.62 -18.49
N ASP A 172 19.51 1.53 -19.09
CA ASP A 172 19.32 1.25 -20.50
C ASP A 172 17.89 0.77 -20.80
N ALA A 173 17.56 0.57 -22.08
CA ALA A 173 16.23 0.17 -22.50
C ALA A 173 15.77 -1.18 -21.90
N ALA A 174 16.68 -2.14 -21.73
CA ALA A 174 16.40 -3.44 -21.12
C ALA A 174 16.09 -3.26 -19.63
N ARG A 175 16.89 -2.47 -18.93
CA ARG A 175 16.71 -2.17 -17.51
C ARG A 175 15.44 -1.36 -17.26
N VAL A 176 15.09 -0.40 -18.13
CA VAL A 176 13.80 0.32 -18.06
C VAL A 176 12.64 -0.65 -18.11
N LYS A 177 12.64 -1.61 -19.03
CA LYS A 177 11.59 -2.64 -19.12
C LYS A 177 11.49 -3.49 -17.87
N GLU A 178 12.60 -3.92 -17.30
CA GLU A 178 12.66 -4.69 -16.05
C GLU A 178 12.12 -3.87 -14.86
N LEU A 179 12.41 -2.59 -14.80
CA LEU A 179 11.87 -1.66 -13.79
C LEU A 179 10.35 -1.51 -13.92
N GLU A 180 9.84 -1.35 -15.14
CA GLU A 180 8.40 -1.30 -15.41
C GLU A 180 7.70 -2.61 -14.99
N GLU A 181 8.30 -3.77 -15.28
CA GLU A 181 7.79 -5.07 -14.87
C GLU A 181 7.80 -5.20 -13.33
N THR A 182 8.82 -4.67 -12.65
CA THR A 182 8.90 -4.67 -11.19
C THR A 182 7.81 -3.79 -10.57
N GLY A 183 7.59 -2.58 -11.11
CA GLY A 183 6.48 -1.73 -10.71
C GLY A 183 5.11 -2.40 -10.90
N THR A 184 4.93 -3.10 -12.02
CA THR A 184 3.71 -3.85 -12.32
C THR A 184 3.49 -5.02 -11.34
N ARG A 185 4.53 -5.77 -11.01
CA ARG A 185 4.45 -6.87 -10.02
C ARG A 185 4.10 -6.34 -8.64
N PHE A 186 4.77 -5.28 -8.19
CA PHE A 186 4.48 -4.61 -6.93
C PHE A 186 3.04 -4.16 -6.83
N ALA A 187 2.54 -3.49 -7.85
CA ALA A 187 1.17 -3.02 -7.93
C ALA A 187 0.14 -4.17 -7.89
N ARG A 188 0.40 -5.28 -8.59
CA ARG A 188 -0.47 -6.47 -8.54
C ARG A 188 -0.52 -7.10 -7.16
N GLN A 189 0.60 -7.12 -6.42
CA GLN A 189 0.63 -7.60 -5.03
C GLN A 189 -0.23 -6.73 -4.12
N LEU A 190 -0.19 -5.39 -4.27
CA LEU A 190 -1.05 -4.46 -3.53
C LEU A 190 -2.54 -4.73 -3.80
N LEU A 191 -2.93 -4.86 -5.06
CA LEU A 191 -4.31 -5.18 -5.44
C LEU A 191 -4.78 -6.53 -4.88
N GLN A 192 -3.91 -7.54 -4.87
CA GLN A 192 -4.23 -8.84 -4.29
C GLN A 192 -4.40 -8.76 -2.77
N SER A 193 -3.54 -8.01 -2.09
CA SER A 193 -3.62 -7.80 -0.64
C SER A 193 -4.91 -7.08 -0.26
N GLN A 194 -5.28 -6.03 -1.00
CA GLN A 194 -6.55 -5.31 -0.81
C GLN A 194 -7.76 -6.24 -1.01
N LYS A 195 -7.79 -7.02 -2.10
CA LYS A 195 -8.87 -8.00 -2.35
C LYS A 195 -8.96 -9.05 -1.24
N ARG A 196 -7.83 -9.51 -0.70
CA ARG A 196 -7.80 -10.45 0.43
C ARG A 196 -8.35 -9.81 1.71
N ALA A 197 -7.98 -8.56 2.00
CA ALA A 197 -8.50 -7.81 3.14
C ALA A 197 -10.01 -7.57 3.01
N GLN A 198 -10.49 -7.16 1.83
CA GLN A 198 -11.92 -7.00 1.54
C GLN A 198 -12.70 -8.31 1.65
N ARG A 199 -12.15 -9.44 1.17
CA ARG A 199 -12.77 -10.76 1.34
C ARG A 199 -12.80 -11.20 2.80
N ARG A 200 -11.77 -10.92 3.59
CA ARG A 200 -11.75 -11.21 5.04
C ARG A 200 -12.78 -10.38 5.79
N SER A 201 -12.92 -9.10 5.45
CA SER A 201 -13.97 -8.24 6.03
C SER A 201 -15.37 -8.57 5.53
N ALA A 202 -15.52 -8.99 4.28
CA ALA A 202 -16.81 -9.39 3.70
C ALA A 202 -17.20 -10.83 4.04
N GLY A 203 -16.24 -11.78 4.02
CA GLY A 203 -16.48 -13.19 4.36
C GLY A 203 -16.75 -13.41 5.84
N GLY A 204 -16.24 -12.54 6.72
CA GLY A 204 -16.61 -12.57 8.15
C GLY A 204 -18.04 -12.15 8.47
N LEU A 205 -18.74 -11.53 7.54
CA LEU A 205 -20.08 -10.96 7.81
C LEU A 205 -21.20 -11.44 6.89
N SER A 206 -20.94 -11.96 5.69
CA SER A 206 -22.04 -12.25 4.73
C SER A 206 -22.44 -13.71 4.65
N GLU A 207 -21.53 -14.67 4.74
CA GLU A 207 -21.88 -16.09 4.73
C GLU A 207 -22.41 -16.60 6.09
N SER A 208 -22.00 -15.94 7.17
CA SER A 208 -22.47 -16.31 8.52
C SER A 208 -23.72 -15.57 8.98
N ARG A 209 -24.21 -14.56 8.25
CA ARG A 209 -25.41 -13.80 8.63
C ARG A 209 -26.73 -14.58 8.50
N SER A 210 -26.75 -15.69 7.80
CA SER A 210 -27.92 -16.53 7.62
C SER A 210 -27.92 -17.77 8.54
N ASP A 211 -26.81 -18.10 9.20
CA ASP A 211 -26.76 -19.21 10.15
C ASP A 211 -27.24 -18.74 11.54
N PRO A 212 -28.34 -19.33 12.08
CA PRO A 212 -28.85 -19.00 13.41
C PRO A 212 -27.81 -19.13 14.53
N ALA A 213 -26.87 -20.08 14.42
CA ALA A 213 -25.78 -20.27 15.39
C ALA A 213 -24.81 -19.09 15.40
N VAL A 214 -24.47 -18.55 14.22
CA VAL A 214 -23.57 -17.40 14.09
C VAL A 214 -24.23 -16.11 14.57
N LEU A 215 -25.52 -15.94 14.29
CA LEU A 215 -26.31 -14.82 14.81
C LEU A 215 -26.41 -14.86 16.35
N ALA A 216 -26.53 -16.04 16.93
CA ALA A 216 -26.53 -16.22 18.38
C ALA A 216 -25.18 -15.89 19.00
N LEU A 217 -24.07 -16.35 18.38
CA LEU A 217 -22.70 -16.05 18.82
C LEU A 217 -22.33 -14.57 18.73
N GLY A 218 -22.78 -13.86 17.70
CA GLY A 218 -22.58 -12.42 17.55
C GLY A 218 -23.29 -11.56 18.60
N ARG A 219 -24.22 -12.16 19.36
CA ARG A 219 -24.94 -11.52 20.47
C ARG A 219 -24.34 -11.82 21.85
N VAL A 220 -23.30 -12.66 21.92
CA VAL A 220 -22.57 -12.91 23.17
C VAL A 220 -21.73 -11.67 23.47
N ILE A 221 -22.35 -10.69 24.10
CA ILE A 221 -21.67 -9.56 24.72
C ILE A 221 -21.08 -10.12 26.02
N GLY A 222 -19.86 -9.71 26.43
CA GLY A 222 -19.12 -10.20 27.62
C GLY A 222 -19.86 -10.12 28.95
N SER A 223 -21.07 -10.67 29.01
CA SER A 223 -22.02 -10.73 30.09
C SER A 223 -22.07 -12.14 30.69
N LEU A 224 -22.50 -12.24 31.92
CA LEU A 224 -22.72 -13.50 32.60
C LEU A 224 -23.58 -14.45 31.76
N CYS A 225 -22.98 -15.58 31.38
CA CYS A 225 -23.66 -16.66 30.64
C CYS A 225 -23.85 -17.87 31.53
N VAL A 226 -24.88 -18.67 31.29
CA VAL A 226 -25.04 -19.97 31.93
C VAL A 226 -24.54 -21.04 30.96
N LEU A 227 -23.47 -21.71 31.31
CA LEU A 227 -22.96 -22.88 30.59
C LEU A 227 -23.67 -24.12 31.12
N THR A 228 -24.37 -24.85 30.26
CA THR A 228 -24.97 -26.14 30.58
C THR A 228 -24.27 -27.25 29.82
N THR A 229 -24.00 -28.37 30.48
CA THR A 229 -23.41 -29.57 29.88
C THR A 229 -24.20 -30.80 30.23
N ARG A 230 -24.22 -31.78 29.32
CA ARG A 230 -24.86 -33.08 29.53
C ARG A 230 -23.97 -34.18 28.98
N LYS A 231 -23.78 -35.24 29.79
CA LYS A 231 -23.06 -36.47 29.40
C LYS A 231 -23.80 -37.66 29.97
N ALA A 232 -24.39 -38.47 29.06
CA ALA A 232 -25.34 -39.54 29.43
C ALA A 232 -26.51 -38.95 30.27
N ASP A 233 -26.75 -39.48 31.45
CA ASP A 233 -27.80 -39.05 32.37
C ASP A 233 -27.38 -37.94 33.35
N LEU A 234 -26.11 -37.52 33.28
CA LEU A 234 -25.56 -36.45 34.11
C LEU A 234 -25.65 -35.12 33.39
N SER A 235 -26.21 -34.14 34.06
CA SER A 235 -26.23 -32.75 33.58
C SER A 235 -25.65 -31.82 34.62
N GLY A 236 -24.98 -30.76 34.15
CA GLY A 236 -24.40 -29.75 35.00
C GLY A 236 -24.63 -28.35 34.42
N ALA A 237 -24.66 -27.34 35.28
CA ALA A 237 -24.73 -25.94 34.88
C ALA A 237 -23.81 -25.09 35.72
N MET A 238 -23.20 -24.06 35.14
CA MET A 238 -22.44 -23.06 35.84
C MET A 238 -22.61 -21.67 35.21
N VAL A 239 -22.38 -20.64 36.01
CA VAL A 239 -22.27 -19.28 35.50
C VAL A 239 -20.83 -19.07 34.97
N ALA A 240 -20.73 -18.65 33.73
CA ALA A 240 -19.49 -18.32 33.07
C ALA A 240 -19.45 -16.82 32.76
N SER A 241 -18.40 -16.13 33.21
CA SER A 241 -18.15 -14.70 32.96
C SER A 241 -17.11 -14.46 31.86
N TRP A 242 -16.29 -15.47 31.56
CA TRP A 242 -15.28 -15.41 30.53
C TRP A 242 -15.67 -16.28 29.34
N VAL A 243 -16.46 -15.66 28.47
CA VAL A 243 -16.95 -16.27 27.24
C VAL A 243 -16.56 -15.33 26.10
N SER A 244 -15.87 -15.85 25.09
CA SER A 244 -15.48 -15.09 23.92
C SER A 244 -15.66 -15.90 22.65
N GLN A 245 -15.82 -15.20 21.55
CA GLN A 245 -15.88 -15.82 20.23
C GLN A 245 -14.50 -16.36 19.86
N ALA A 246 -14.43 -17.63 19.43
CA ALA A 246 -13.22 -18.29 18.98
C ALA A 246 -13.10 -18.31 17.46
N SER A 247 -14.19 -18.53 16.75
CA SER A 247 -14.21 -18.64 15.29
C SER A 247 -15.59 -18.32 14.72
N PHE A 248 -15.64 -17.82 13.48
CA PHE A 248 -16.88 -17.64 12.72
C PHE A 248 -17.18 -18.82 11.78
N ASN A 249 -16.14 -19.48 11.28
CA ASN A 249 -16.31 -20.62 10.40
C ASN A 249 -15.17 -21.66 10.65
N PRO A 250 -15.52 -22.85 11.20
CA PRO A 250 -16.82 -23.18 11.80
C PRO A 250 -17.13 -22.29 13.03
N PRO A 251 -18.41 -22.06 13.37
CA PRO A 251 -18.79 -21.27 14.55
C PRO A 251 -18.19 -21.87 15.82
N GLY A 252 -17.54 -21.05 16.64
CA GLY A 252 -16.88 -21.51 17.86
C GLY A 252 -16.86 -20.43 18.93
N ILE A 253 -16.92 -20.87 20.19
CA ILE A 253 -16.75 -20.05 21.38
C ILE A 253 -15.68 -20.65 22.28
N THR A 254 -14.96 -19.78 23.00
CA THR A 254 -14.11 -20.18 24.14
C THR A 254 -14.80 -19.82 25.43
N VAL A 255 -14.76 -20.73 26.37
CA VAL A 255 -15.29 -20.54 27.73
C VAL A 255 -14.21 -20.95 28.72
N ALA A 256 -13.86 -20.07 29.66
CA ALA A 256 -12.96 -20.43 30.73
C ALA A 256 -13.74 -21.18 31.82
N VAL A 257 -13.35 -22.42 32.08
CA VAL A 257 -13.93 -23.28 33.11
C VAL A 257 -12.82 -23.65 34.13
N ALA A 258 -13.04 -23.35 35.39
CA ALA A 258 -12.11 -23.72 36.44
C ALA A 258 -12.12 -25.24 36.66
N LYS A 259 -10.93 -25.85 36.93
CA LYS A 259 -10.74 -27.30 37.06
C LYS A 259 -11.49 -27.95 38.25
N ASP A 260 -11.94 -27.15 39.20
CA ASP A 260 -12.66 -27.61 40.40
C ASP A 260 -14.18 -27.61 40.22
N ARG A 261 -14.68 -27.29 39.02
CA ARG A 261 -16.11 -27.23 38.76
C ARG A 261 -16.67 -28.57 38.27
N ALA A 262 -17.83 -28.94 38.77
CA ALA A 262 -18.53 -30.18 38.36
C ALA A 262 -18.77 -30.28 36.85
N VAL A 263 -18.95 -29.13 36.17
CA VAL A 263 -19.13 -29.01 34.72
C VAL A 263 -17.89 -29.42 33.94
N GLU A 264 -16.69 -29.19 34.50
CA GLU A 264 -15.42 -29.53 33.87
C GLU A 264 -15.31 -31.02 33.55
N ALA A 265 -15.67 -31.88 34.51
CA ALA A 265 -15.66 -33.34 34.33
C ALA A 265 -16.61 -33.83 33.21
N LEU A 266 -17.64 -33.06 32.89
CA LEU A 266 -18.60 -33.40 31.83
C LEU A 266 -18.14 -32.88 30.44
N LEU A 267 -17.10 -32.03 30.36
CA LEU A 267 -16.56 -31.50 29.11
C LEU A 267 -15.49 -32.43 28.50
N HIS A 268 -14.86 -33.27 29.27
CA HIS A 268 -13.87 -34.23 28.78
C HIS A 268 -14.53 -35.45 28.13
N LYS A 269 -13.99 -35.89 26.97
CA LYS A 269 -14.42 -37.08 26.26
C LYS A 269 -14.01 -38.35 27.00
#